data_b4d7aa282259572fac663197706a2fac
#
_entry.id   b4d7aa282259572fac663197706a2fac
#
_cell.length_a   1.000
_cell.length_b   1.000
_cell.length_c   1.000
_cell.angle_alpha   90.00
_cell.angle_beta   90.00
_cell.angle_gamma   90.00
#
_symmetry.space_group_name_H-M   'P 1'
#
loop_
_entity.id
_entity.type
_entity.pdbx_description
1 polymer ?
#
loop_
_entity_poly.entity_id
_entity_poly.type
_entity_poly.pdbx_seq_one_letter_code
_entity_poly.pdbx_strand_id
1 'polypeptide(L)'
;MVCTIDNKSVIKNALNVLGKKNLALIMHSGSSPAMDGENTGFGSINSNGGKEVIDWAKGVFNAIQLGPAGKTKSCDSSPYTGTIFSGNPLFIDLKQLTTSEWNNILSVETYNEIVHSNPNKDVNKTAYSYI
;
A
#
# COMPACT_ATOMS: atom_id res chain seq x y z
N MET A 1 -10.84 -6.63 -34.07
CA MET A 1 -11.17 -5.32 -33.46
C MET A 1 -11.45 -5.56 -32.01
N VAL A 2 -10.49 -5.32 -31.12
CA VAL A 2 -10.69 -5.48 -29.68
C VAL A 2 -11.45 -4.23 -29.22
N CYS A 3 -12.69 -4.40 -28.82
CA CYS A 3 -13.48 -3.30 -28.26
C CYS A 3 -12.89 -3.01 -26.87
N THR A 4 -12.08 -1.97 -26.77
CA THR A 4 -11.60 -1.47 -25.48
C THR A 4 -12.80 -0.83 -24.76
N ILE A 5 -13.32 -1.55 -23.79
CA ILE A 5 -14.40 -1.02 -22.94
C ILE A 5 -13.78 0.13 -22.13
N ASP A 6 -14.31 1.32 -22.28
CA ASP A 6 -13.98 2.45 -21.42
C ASP A 6 -14.60 2.22 -20.03
N ASN A 7 -13.80 1.66 -19.13
CA ASN A 7 -14.24 1.34 -17.78
C ASN A 7 -14.77 2.56 -17.02
N LYS A 8 -14.26 3.77 -17.28
CA LYS A 8 -14.75 5.00 -16.64
C LYS A 8 -16.19 5.32 -17.00
N SER A 9 -16.53 5.21 -18.28
CA SER A 9 -17.89 5.47 -18.74
C SER A 9 -18.88 4.43 -18.21
N VAL A 10 -18.49 3.16 -18.18
CA VAL A 10 -19.31 2.07 -17.62
C VAL A 10 -19.59 2.31 -16.13
N ILE A 11 -18.57 2.63 -15.35
CA ILE A 11 -18.69 2.88 -13.92
C ILE A 11 -19.55 4.12 -13.67
N LYS A 12 -19.33 5.20 -14.40
CA LYS A 12 -20.15 6.42 -14.29
C LYS A 12 -21.63 6.14 -14.55
N ASN A 13 -21.93 5.37 -15.58
CA ASN A 13 -23.30 4.99 -15.91
C ASN A 13 -23.92 4.11 -14.82
N ALA A 14 -23.17 3.13 -14.31
CA ALA A 14 -23.63 2.28 -13.21
C ALA A 14 -23.91 3.10 -11.93
N LEU A 15 -23.04 4.02 -11.57
CA LEU A 15 -23.26 4.91 -10.43
C LEU A 15 -24.49 5.79 -10.61
N ASN A 16 -24.72 6.33 -11.81
CA ASN A 16 -25.91 7.12 -12.11
C ASN A 16 -27.18 6.31 -11.93
N VAL A 17 -27.23 5.06 -12.44
CA VAL A 17 -28.38 4.15 -12.26
C VAL A 17 -28.65 3.88 -10.78
N LEU A 18 -27.58 3.75 -9.97
CA LEU A 18 -27.67 3.53 -8.53
C LEU A 18 -27.94 4.80 -7.72
N GLY A 19 -28.01 5.96 -8.35
CA GLY A 19 -28.13 7.25 -7.65
C GLY A 19 -26.91 7.56 -6.77
N LYS A 20 -25.71 7.03 -7.11
CA LYS A 20 -24.46 7.23 -6.40
C LYS A 20 -23.52 8.14 -7.19
N LYS A 21 -22.65 8.83 -6.46
CA LYS A 21 -21.64 9.74 -7.04
C LYS A 21 -20.21 9.25 -6.83
N ASN A 22 -20.00 8.40 -5.84
CA ASN A 22 -18.68 8.00 -5.40
C ASN A 22 -18.51 6.49 -5.46
N LEU A 23 -17.33 6.07 -5.90
CA LEU A 23 -16.85 4.70 -5.82
C LEU A 23 -15.47 4.75 -5.15
N ALA A 24 -15.36 4.18 -3.96
CA ALA A 24 -14.11 4.15 -3.21
C ALA A 24 -13.47 2.77 -3.25
N LEU A 25 -12.16 2.73 -3.41
CA LEU A 25 -11.35 1.54 -3.14
C LEU A 25 -11.05 1.49 -1.64
N ILE A 26 -11.35 0.37 -1.01
CA ILE A 26 -10.93 0.12 0.37
C ILE A 26 -9.72 -0.80 0.31
N MET A 27 -8.59 -0.35 0.84
CA MET A 27 -7.38 -1.15 0.96
C MET A 27 -6.60 -0.75 2.21
N HIS A 28 -5.83 -1.66 2.74
CA HIS A 28 -4.93 -1.36 3.84
C HIS A 28 -3.57 -0.91 3.30
N SER A 29 -2.93 0.09 3.93
CA SER A 29 -1.61 0.59 3.48
C SER A 29 -0.57 -0.54 3.37
N GLY A 30 -0.54 -1.46 4.33
CA GLY A 30 0.34 -2.62 4.33
C GLY A 30 0.08 -3.64 3.21
N SER A 31 -1.05 -3.55 2.50
CA SER A 31 -1.36 -4.38 1.33
C SER A 31 -0.90 -3.77 0.01
N SER A 32 -0.22 -2.62 0.04
CA SER A 32 0.35 -2.03 -1.17
C SER A 32 1.43 -2.95 -1.74
N PRO A 33 1.44 -3.18 -3.06
CA PRO A 33 2.47 -3.99 -3.68
C PRO A 33 3.83 -3.29 -3.61
N ALA A 34 4.89 -4.04 -3.80
CA ALA A 34 6.23 -3.52 -4.00
C ALA A 34 6.64 -3.70 -5.47
N MET A 35 7.41 -2.76 -5.99
CA MET A 35 8.12 -2.92 -7.25
C MET A 35 9.38 -3.77 -7.04
N ASP A 36 10.00 -4.20 -8.13
CA ASP A 36 11.26 -4.93 -8.06
C ASP A 36 12.32 -4.12 -7.29
N GLY A 37 12.97 -4.78 -6.34
CA GLY A 37 13.97 -4.15 -5.47
C GLY A 37 13.40 -3.24 -4.37
N GLU A 38 12.09 -3.28 -4.11
CA GLU A 38 11.44 -2.51 -3.03
C GLU A 38 10.80 -3.38 -1.95
N ASN A 39 10.72 -4.68 -2.16
CA ASN A 39 9.98 -5.56 -1.27
C ASN A 39 10.73 -5.79 0.05
N THR A 40 10.35 -5.04 1.08
CA THR A 40 10.84 -5.17 2.44
C THR A 40 10.03 -6.15 3.30
N GLY A 41 9.03 -6.82 2.72
CA GLY A 41 8.08 -7.69 3.42
C GLY A 41 6.84 -6.97 3.93
N PHE A 42 6.81 -5.65 3.88
CA PHE A 42 5.68 -4.81 4.31
C PHE A 42 5.37 -3.79 3.22
N GLY A 43 4.08 -3.66 2.89
CA GLY A 43 3.63 -2.69 1.91
C GLY A 43 3.60 -1.27 2.48
N SER A 44 3.87 -0.30 1.61
CA SER A 44 3.67 1.13 1.91
C SER A 44 2.96 1.80 0.75
N ILE A 45 1.94 2.58 1.06
CA ILE A 45 1.23 3.36 0.03
C ILE A 45 2.13 4.46 -0.58
N ASN A 46 3.19 4.83 0.11
CA ASN A 46 4.15 5.84 -0.33
C ASN A 46 5.27 5.26 -1.21
N SER A 47 5.41 3.92 -1.28
CA SER A 47 6.36 3.25 -2.16
C SER A 47 6.02 3.46 -3.64
N ASN A 48 6.93 3.12 -4.56
CA ASN A 48 6.61 3.17 -5.98
C ASN A 48 5.48 2.21 -6.33
N GLY A 49 5.45 1.00 -5.75
CA GLY A 49 4.33 0.07 -5.94
C GLY A 49 3.00 0.63 -5.41
N GLY A 50 3.02 1.35 -4.28
CA GLY A 50 1.84 2.06 -3.78
C GLY A 50 1.36 3.15 -4.73
N LYS A 51 2.28 3.93 -5.33
CA LYS A 51 1.95 4.94 -6.33
C LYS A 51 1.32 4.33 -7.58
N GLU A 52 1.83 3.20 -8.06
CA GLU A 52 1.24 2.46 -9.20
C GLU A 52 -0.21 2.06 -8.91
N VAL A 53 -0.51 1.60 -7.70
CA VAL A 53 -1.91 1.29 -7.31
C VAL A 53 -2.77 2.54 -7.30
N ILE A 54 -2.26 3.66 -6.80
CA ILE A 54 -2.99 4.93 -6.80
C ILE A 54 -3.28 5.36 -8.25
N ASP A 55 -2.31 5.27 -9.13
CA ASP A 55 -2.47 5.67 -10.54
C ASP A 55 -3.43 4.76 -11.30
N TRP A 56 -3.37 3.46 -11.05
CA TRP A 56 -4.37 2.52 -11.53
C TRP A 56 -5.77 2.85 -10.99
N ALA A 57 -5.88 3.11 -9.68
CA ALA A 57 -7.16 3.40 -9.04
C ALA A 57 -7.82 4.66 -9.60
N LYS A 58 -7.07 5.71 -9.95
CA LYS A 58 -7.58 6.94 -10.60
C LYS A 58 -8.38 6.66 -11.88
N GLY A 59 -8.15 5.51 -12.51
CA GLY A 59 -8.88 5.07 -13.70
C GLY A 59 -10.32 4.65 -13.41
N VAL A 60 -10.61 4.25 -12.17
CA VAL A 60 -11.83 3.55 -11.77
C VAL A 60 -12.51 4.23 -10.57
N PHE A 61 -11.73 4.60 -9.57
CA PHE A 61 -12.21 5.10 -8.28
C PHE A 61 -12.00 6.60 -8.16
N ASN A 62 -12.83 7.27 -7.40
CA ASN A 62 -12.67 8.69 -7.06
C ASN A 62 -12.26 8.91 -5.60
N ALA A 63 -12.06 7.84 -4.83
CA ALA A 63 -11.52 7.87 -3.49
C ALA A 63 -10.79 6.57 -3.15
N ILE A 64 -9.82 6.63 -2.25
CA ILE A 64 -9.18 5.46 -1.62
C ILE A 64 -9.35 5.63 -0.12
N GLN A 65 -9.90 4.61 0.53
CA GLN A 65 -9.97 4.53 1.98
C GLN A 65 -8.87 3.58 2.45
N LEU A 66 -7.83 4.13 3.07
CA LEU A 66 -6.81 3.35 3.76
C LEU A 66 -7.35 2.91 5.13
N GLY A 67 -7.04 1.70 5.53
CA GLY A 67 -7.36 1.22 6.87
C GLY A 67 -6.59 1.98 7.97
N PRO A 68 -6.83 1.65 9.24
CA PRO A 68 -6.11 2.24 10.35
C PRO A 68 -4.60 2.06 10.22
N ALA A 69 -3.85 3.13 10.49
CA ALA A 69 -2.39 3.14 10.43
C ALA A 69 -1.72 3.05 11.81
N GLY A 70 -2.47 2.70 12.84
CA GLY A 70 -1.96 2.59 14.21
C GLY A 70 -1.09 1.33 14.41
N LYS A 71 -0.19 1.39 15.39
CA LYS A 71 0.61 0.24 15.79
C LYS A 71 -0.30 -0.85 16.34
N THR A 72 -0.19 -2.06 15.80
CA THR A 72 -0.95 -3.23 16.22
C THR A 72 -0.35 -3.84 17.50
N LYS A 73 -1.12 -4.70 18.18
CA LYS A 73 -0.64 -5.45 19.35
C LYS A 73 0.24 -6.61 18.90
N SER A 74 1.18 -7.02 19.73
CA SER A 74 2.06 -8.17 19.45
C SER A 74 1.32 -9.51 19.30
N CYS A 75 0.15 -9.64 19.93
CA CYS A 75 -0.68 -10.85 19.88
C CYS A 75 -1.85 -10.77 18.90
N ASP A 76 -2.05 -9.62 18.25
CA ASP A 76 -3.16 -9.39 17.31
C ASP A 76 -2.72 -8.45 16.20
N SER A 77 -2.57 -9.00 15.02
CA SER A 77 -2.14 -8.28 13.81
C SER A 77 -3.24 -7.43 13.18
N SER A 78 -4.47 -7.47 13.72
CA SER A 78 -5.55 -6.67 13.18
C SER A 78 -5.28 -5.18 13.31
N PRO A 79 -5.32 -4.40 12.23
CA PRO A 79 -5.11 -2.96 12.27
C PRO A 79 -6.19 -2.23 13.08
N TYR A 80 -7.34 -2.88 13.31
CA TYR A 80 -8.47 -2.32 14.05
C TYR A 80 -8.34 -2.45 15.58
N THR A 81 -7.42 -3.27 16.05
CA THR A 81 -7.16 -3.47 17.49
C THR A 81 -5.98 -2.66 18.00
N GLY A 82 -5.34 -1.91 17.12
CA GLY A 82 -4.20 -1.05 17.42
C GLY A 82 -4.61 0.22 18.17
N THR A 83 -3.61 1.03 18.50
CA THR A 83 -3.81 2.36 19.09
C THR A 83 -3.96 3.42 18.01
N ILE A 84 -4.91 4.33 18.21
CA ILE A 84 -5.16 5.46 17.30
C ILE A 84 -4.12 6.59 17.46
N PHE A 85 -3.33 6.58 18.51
CA PHE A 85 -2.38 7.64 18.85
C PHE A 85 -0.94 7.36 18.40
N SER A 86 -0.70 6.25 17.71
CA SER A 86 0.63 5.91 17.22
C SER A 86 0.58 5.41 15.78
N GLY A 87 1.54 5.83 14.97
CA GLY A 87 1.76 5.26 13.64
C GLY A 87 2.42 3.89 13.73
N ASN A 88 2.14 3.01 12.77
CA ASN A 88 2.83 1.75 12.61
C ASN A 88 4.11 1.96 11.80
N PRO A 89 5.31 1.78 12.37
CA PRO A 89 6.56 1.99 11.65
C PRO A 89 6.75 1.03 10.46
N LEU A 90 6.04 -0.10 10.44
CA LEU A 90 6.10 -1.06 9.32
C LEU A 90 5.56 -0.49 8.00
N PHE A 91 4.79 0.61 8.04
CA PHE A 91 4.22 1.23 6.83
C PHE A 91 5.08 2.37 6.27
N ILE A 92 6.25 2.62 6.87
CA ILE A 92 7.22 3.60 6.37
C ILE A 92 7.81 3.06 5.07
N ASP A 93 7.90 3.91 4.05
CA ASP A 93 8.67 3.62 2.85
C ASP A 93 10.17 3.81 3.16
N LEU A 94 10.85 2.71 3.46
CA LEU A 94 12.26 2.74 3.83
C LEU A 94 13.16 3.26 2.69
N LYS A 95 12.74 3.10 1.42
CA LYS A 95 13.52 3.59 0.28
C LYS A 95 13.63 5.10 0.30
N GLN A 96 12.61 5.82 0.72
CA GLN A 96 12.68 7.27 0.82
C GLN A 96 13.75 7.72 1.84
N LEU A 97 13.96 6.96 2.90
CA LEU A 97 14.97 7.28 3.92
C LEU A 97 16.41 7.20 3.39
N THR A 98 16.64 6.60 2.22
CA THR A 98 17.95 6.55 1.56
C THR A 98 18.22 7.77 0.68
N THR A 99 17.29 8.72 0.59
CA THR A 99 17.42 9.89 -0.27
C THR A 99 17.95 11.10 0.48
N SER A 100 18.51 12.06 -0.26
CA SER A 100 18.99 13.33 0.29
C SER A 100 17.87 14.18 0.90
N GLU A 101 16.63 14.01 0.43
CA GLU A 101 15.44 14.67 0.99
C GLU A 101 15.24 14.29 2.47
N TRP A 102 15.62 13.08 2.83
CA TRP A 102 15.58 12.56 4.21
C TRP A 102 16.98 12.48 4.83
N ASN A 103 17.94 13.28 4.37
CA ASN A 103 19.31 13.33 4.86
C ASN A 103 20.02 11.95 4.88
N ASN A 104 19.60 11.02 4.01
CA ASN A 104 20.16 9.66 3.94
C ASN A 104 20.21 8.97 5.31
N ILE A 105 19.14 9.10 6.12
CA ILE A 105 19.05 8.50 7.47
C ILE A 105 19.31 7.00 7.42
N LEU A 106 18.90 6.33 6.32
CA LEU A 106 19.17 4.92 6.04
C LEU A 106 20.19 4.83 4.90
N SER A 107 21.25 4.04 5.08
CA SER A 107 22.20 3.81 3.99
C SER A 107 21.58 2.91 2.90
N VAL A 108 22.02 3.08 1.66
CA VAL A 108 21.56 2.26 0.53
C VAL A 108 21.95 0.79 0.75
N GLU A 109 23.11 0.53 1.32
CA GLU A 109 23.63 -0.80 1.64
C GLU A 109 22.69 -1.51 2.63
N THR A 110 22.35 -0.85 3.75
CA THR A 110 21.42 -1.40 4.76
C THR A 110 20.04 -1.62 4.17
N TYR A 111 19.56 -0.69 3.34
CA TYR A 111 18.29 -0.86 2.65
C TYR A 111 18.28 -2.13 1.76
N ASN A 112 19.34 -2.33 0.98
CA ASN A 112 19.47 -3.51 0.12
C ASN A 112 19.54 -4.81 0.93
N GLU A 113 20.23 -4.80 2.09
CA GLU A 113 20.25 -5.93 3.01
C GLU A 113 18.83 -6.26 3.53
N ILE A 114 18.05 -5.26 3.91
CA ILE A 114 16.65 -5.43 4.34
C ILE A 114 15.80 -6.07 3.23
N VAL A 115 15.89 -5.56 2.00
CA VAL A 115 15.16 -6.12 0.86
C VAL A 115 15.59 -7.56 0.58
N HIS A 116 16.90 -7.85 0.66
CA HIS A 116 17.42 -9.19 0.40
C HIS A 116 17.01 -10.20 1.49
N SER A 117 16.98 -9.78 2.74
CA SER A 117 16.61 -10.61 3.90
C SER A 117 15.12 -10.68 4.16
N ASN A 118 14.29 -10.10 3.28
CA ASN A 118 12.83 -10.07 3.45
C ASN A 118 12.25 -11.43 3.84
N PRO A 119 11.69 -11.57 5.05
CA PRO A 119 11.15 -12.83 5.55
C PRO A 119 9.84 -13.24 4.85
N ASN A 120 9.21 -12.31 4.13
CA ASN A 120 7.90 -12.51 3.50
C ASN A 120 7.97 -12.65 1.97
N LYS A 121 9.17 -12.72 1.36
CA LYS A 121 9.31 -12.71 -0.10
C LYS A 121 8.62 -13.89 -0.81
N ASP A 122 8.49 -15.02 -0.14
CA ASP A 122 7.89 -16.24 -0.68
C ASP A 122 6.45 -16.46 -0.20
N VAL A 123 5.86 -15.48 0.47
CA VAL A 123 4.50 -15.60 1.03
C VAL A 123 3.48 -15.06 0.04
N ASN A 124 2.72 -15.95 -0.57
CA ASN A 124 1.63 -15.61 -1.50
C ASN A 124 0.36 -15.06 -0.82
N LYS A 125 0.40 -14.78 0.46
CA LYS A 125 -0.71 -14.26 1.25
C LYS A 125 -0.22 -13.11 2.08
N THR A 126 -1.12 -12.18 2.41
CA THR A 126 -0.89 -11.12 3.38
C THR A 126 -0.68 -11.72 4.78
N ALA A 127 0.41 -12.43 4.97
CA ALA A 127 0.84 -12.90 6.27
C ALA A 127 1.81 -11.87 6.83
N TYR A 128 1.37 -11.13 7.82
CA TYR A 128 2.27 -10.29 8.58
C TYR A 128 3.03 -11.20 9.54
N SER A 129 4.28 -11.48 9.22
CA SER A 129 5.22 -12.02 10.20
C SER A 129 5.67 -10.84 11.05
N TYR A 130 5.23 -10.80 12.30
CA TYR A 130 5.77 -9.88 13.29
C TYR A 130 6.97 -10.56 13.93
N ILE A 131 8.14 -10.02 13.68
CA ILE A 131 9.36 -10.35 14.42
C ILE A 131 9.46 -9.40 15.61
#